data_725d0e10714e00ba42f75fd22e757d92
#
_entry.id   725d0e10714e00ba42f75fd22e757d92
#
_cell.length_a   1.000
_cell.length_b   1.000
_cell.length_c   1.000
_cell.angle_alpha   90.00
_cell.angle_beta   90.00
_cell.angle_gamma   90.00
#
_symmetry.space_group_name_H-M   'P 1'
#
loop_
_entity.id
_entity.type
_entity.pdbx_description
1 polymer ?
#
loop_
_entity_poly.entity_id
_entity_poly.type
_entity_poly.pdbx_seq_one_letter_code
_entity_poly.pdbx_strand_id
1 'polypeptide(L)' 'MRIHLWYSRDLKVWRWCVTDRDPFFLKGDRQETGEAKELDDAMEAIKNIAKKWVGTEEPNAGWLGA' A
#
# COMPACT_ATOMS: atom_id res chain seq x y z
N MET A 1 1.40 6.22 -5.98
CA MET A 1 0.91 5.00 -5.32
C MET A 1 -0.58 4.87 -5.53
N ARG A 2 -1.01 3.68 -5.86
CA ARG A 2 -2.42 3.42 -6.09
C ARG A 2 -2.85 2.28 -5.18
N ILE A 3 -3.98 2.46 -4.51
CA ILE A 3 -4.48 1.48 -3.55
C ILE A 3 -5.88 1.07 -3.96
N HIS A 4 -6.11 -0.23 -4.06
CA HIS A 4 -7.42 -0.79 -4.30
C HIS A 4 -7.79 -1.66 -3.12
N LEU A 5 -8.99 -1.47 -2.62
CA LEU A 5 -9.50 -2.26 -1.50
C LEU A 5 -10.95 -2.61 -1.81
N TRP A 6 -11.26 -3.90 -1.74
CA TRP A 6 -12.63 -4.33 -2.01
C TRP A 6 -12.95 -5.58 -1.20
N TYR A 7 -14.23 -5.84 -1.07
CA TYR A 7 -14.69 -7.02 -0.35
C TYR A 7 -15.07 -8.11 -1.35
N SER A 8 -14.48 -9.28 -1.18
CA SER A 8 -14.76 -10.43 -2.02
C SER A 8 -15.89 -11.22 -1.38
N ARG A 9 -17.06 -11.19 -1.98
CA ARG A 9 -18.22 -11.91 -1.43
C ARG A 9 -18.04 -13.40 -1.52
N ASP A 10 -17.35 -13.87 -2.55
CA ASP A 10 -17.13 -15.29 -2.74
C ASP A 10 -16.23 -15.87 -1.67
N LEU A 11 -15.18 -15.16 -1.35
CA LEU A 11 -14.20 -15.60 -0.37
C LEU A 11 -14.51 -15.09 1.03
N LYS A 12 -15.41 -14.13 1.12
CA LYS A 12 -15.80 -13.51 2.38
C LYS A 12 -14.61 -12.89 3.09
N VAL A 13 -13.76 -12.24 2.32
CA VAL A 13 -12.59 -11.54 2.87
C VAL A 13 -12.44 -10.21 2.14
N TRP A 14 -11.73 -9.31 2.79
CA TRP A 14 -11.32 -8.06 2.19
C TRP A 14 -10.04 -8.31 1.42
N ARG A 15 -10.00 -7.86 0.20
CA ARG A 15 -8.80 -8.00 -0.63
C ARG A 15 -8.27 -6.63 -0.98
N TRP A 16 -6.96 -6.57 -1.17
CA TRP A 16 -6.33 -5.29 -1.47
C TRP A 16 -5.15 -5.49 -2.41
N CYS A 17 -4.85 -4.41 -3.10
CA CYS A 17 -3.73 -4.37 -4.02
C CYS A 17 -3.14 -2.97 -3.94
N VAL A 18 -1.84 -2.90 -3.70
CA VAL A 18 -1.13 -1.63 -3.65
C VAL A 18 -0.09 -1.65 -4.75
N THR A 19 -0.11 -0.64 -5.60
CA THR A 19 0.84 -0.54 -6.70
C THR A 19 1.54 0.80 -6.64
N ASP A 20 2.80 0.79 -7.04
CA ASP A 20 3.59 2.01 -7.10
C ASP A 20 4.42 1.96 -8.36
N ARG A 21 4.26 2.97 -9.20
CA ARG A 21 4.97 3.04 -10.46
C ARG A 21 6.01 4.13 -10.39
N ASP A 22 7.25 3.74 -10.65
CA ASP A 22 8.34 4.69 -10.68
C ASP A 22 8.26 5.48 -11.99
N PRO A 23 7.98 6.78 -11.92
CA PRO A 23 7.83 7.59 -13.13
C PRO A 23 9.11 7.69 -13.94
N PHE A 24 10.24 7.40 -13.34
CA PHE A 24 11.52 7.48 -14.03
C PHE A 24 12.05 6.11 -14.42
N PHE A 25 11.30 5.06 -14.11
CA PHE A 25 11.66 3.69 -14.44
C PHE A 25 12.99 3.26 -13.84
N LEU A 26 13.39 3.91 -12.78
CA LEU A 26 14.64 3.56 -12.11
C LEU A 26 14.49 2.33 -11.26
N LYS A 27 13.34 2.16 -10.66
CA LYS A 27 13.08 1.03 -9.77
C LYS A 27 12.08 0.04 -10.34
N GLY A 28 11.40 0.43 -11.42
CA GLY A 28 10.35 -0.39 -11.96
C GLY A 28 9.08 -0.27 -11.13
N ASP A 29 8.11 -1.10 -11.46
CA ASP A 29 6.84 -1.08 -10.77
C ASP A 29 6.90 -2.00 -9.56
N ARG A 30 6.21 -1.59 -8.51
CA ARG A 30 6.08 -2.41 -7.31
C ARG A 30 4.61 -2.73 -7.11
N GLN A 31 4.34 -3.92 -6.61
CA GLN A 31 2.97 -4.33 -6.35
C GLN A 31 2.95 -5.32 -5.20
N GLU A 32 1.99 -5.12 -4.29
CA GLU A 32 1.74 -6.06 -3.22
C GLU A 32 0.25 -6.26 -3.09
N THR A 33 -0.15 -7.49 -2.86
CA THR A 33 -1.56 -7.84 -2.72
C THR A 33 -1.71 -8.70 -1.47
N GLY A 34 -2.95 -8.77 -1.00
CA GLY A 34 -3.23 -9.60 0.15
C GLY A 34 -4.70 -9.64 0.46
N GLU A 35 -5.02 -10.30 1.54
CA GLU A 35 -6.40 -10.41 1.97
C GLU A 35 -6.48 -10.54 3.49
N ALA A 36 -7.62 -10.14 4.04
CA ALA A 36 -7.86 -10.23 5.46
C ALA A 36 -9.35 -10.37 5.69
N LYS A 37 -9.72 -11.05 6.76
CA LYS A 37 -11.13 -11.27 7.06
C LYS A 37 -11.79 -9.98 7.55
N GLU A 38 -11.04 -9.15 8.25
CA GLU A 38 -11.57 -7.92 8.80
C GLU A 38 -11.05 -6.71 8.05
N LEU A 39 -11.90 -5.72 7.89
CA LEU A 39 -11.51 -4.51 7.20
C LEU A 39 -10.35 -3.83 7.90
N ASP A 40 -10.37 -3.79 9.22
CA ASP A 40 -9.31 -3.13 9.97
C ASP A 40 -7.97 -3.78 9.71
N ASP A 41 -7.94 -5.10 9.60
CA ASP A 41 -6.71 -5.82 9.32
C ASP A 41 -6.20 -5.50 7.92
N ALA A 42 -7.11 -5.42 6.96
CA ALA A 42 -6.72 -5.08 5.59
C ALA A 42 -6.14 -3.67 5.53
N MET A 43 -6.78 -2.75 6.22
CA MET A 43 -6.30 -1.37 6.24
C MET A 43 -4.95 -1.25 6.93
N GLU A 44 -4.74 -2.04 7.98
CA GLU A 44 -3.46 -2.03 8.68
C GLU A 44 -2.36 -2.54 7.77
N ALA A 45 -2.65 -3.60 7.00
CA ALA A 45 -1.67 -4.12 6.06
C ALA A 45 -1.31 -3.09 5.00
N ILE A 46 -2.31 -2.42 4.45
CA ILE A 46 -2.08 -1.39 3.45
C ILE A 46 -1.26 -0.25 4.05
N LYS A 47 -1.60 0.14 5.25
CA LYS A 47 -0.89 1.21 5.95
C LYS A 47 0.59 0.86 6.11
N ASN A 48 0.88 -0.38 6.49
CA ASN A 48 2.25 -0.81 6.69
C ASN A 48 3.02 -0.82 5.37
N ILE A 49 2.37 -1.22 4.29
CA ILE A 49 3.00 -1.21 2.97
C ILE A 49 3.31 0.21 2.55
N ALA A 50 2.35 1.10 2.73
CA ALA A 50 2.54 2.50 2.36
C ALA A 50 3.68 3.11 3.14
N LYS A 51 3.74 2.85 4.44
CA LYS A 51 4.82 3.36 5.26
C LYS A 51 6.17 2.82 4.82
N LYS A 52 6.21 1.55 4.50
CA LYS A 52 7.44 0.91 4.07
C LYS A 52 7.96 1.54 2.78
N TRP A 53 7.07 1.74 1.82
CA TRP A 53 7.49 2.28 0.53
C TRP A 53 7.88 3.75 0.61
N VAL A 54 7.12 4.53 1.35
CA VAL A 54 7.44 5.93 1.53
C VAL A 54 8.69 6.10 2.39
N GLY A 55 8.81 5.26 3.42
CA GLY A 55 9.92 5.34 4.34
C GLY A 55 11.26 5.09 3.69
N THR A 56 11.30 4.23 2.67
CA THR A 56 12.57 3.93 2.01
C THR A 56 13.10 5.08 1.19
N GLU A 57 12.23 5.97 0.77
CA GLU A 57 12.66 7.12 -0.01
C GLU A 57 12.31 8.41 0.69
N GLU A 58 12.08 8.32 1.94
CA GLU A 58 11.76 9.46 2.77
C GLU A 58 12.92 10.43 2.78
N PRO A 59 12.74 11.55 2.16
CA PRO A 59 13.83 12.51 2.11
C PRO A 59 14.14 13.06 3.48
N ASN A 60 13.11 13.21 4.26
CA ASN A 60 13.28 13.66 5.63
C ASN A 60 11.95 14.10 6.15
N ALA A 61 11.92 14.31 7.42
CA ALA A 61 10.70 14.75 8.05
C ALA A 61 10.54 16.26 7.98
N GLY A 62 11.43 16.90 7.31
CA GLY A 62 11.37 18.35 7.25
C GLY A 62 10.06 18.86 6.71
N TRP A 63 9.61 18.26 5.63
CA TRP A 63 8.38 18.72 5.04
C TRP A 63 7.18 18.37 5.92
N LEU A 64 7.32 17.36 6.75
CA LEU A 64 6.28 17.04 7.71
C LEU A 64 6.28 18.03 8.84
N GLY A 65 7.48 18.38 9.27
CA GLY A 65 7.62 19.32 10.35
C GLY A 65 7.25 20.72 9.95
N ALA A 66 7.17 20.90 8.68
CA ALA A 66 6.83 22.22 8.17
C ALA A 66 5.42 22.59 8.57
#